data_1c3d57d8be8ec4f09c11df62a4ce7661
#
_entry.id   1c3d57d8be8ec4f09c11df62a4ce7661
#
_cell.length_a   1.000
_cell.length_b   1.000
_cell.length_c   1.000
_cell.angle_alpha   90.00
_cell.angle_beta   90.00
_cell.angle_gamma   90.00
#
_symmetry.space_group_name_H-M   'P 1'
#
loop_
_entity.id
_entity.type
_entity.pdbx_description
1 polymer ?
#
loop_
_entity_poly.entity_id
_entity_poly.type
_entity_poly.pdbx_seq_one_letter_code
_entity_poly.pdbx_strand_id
1 'polypeptide(L)'
;MRKWIFLAALGGLTACQSTTPVEDSFTSVINPVTTSGASGVQVTRGFGPPDADPQSCYGREVDPAVIETVTEQVMVEPEQLDRDGNVRRPAVFVTATEQRIIEDRTEIWFETPCAMEGNIDYITNLQRVLTARGLYNGPATGVMDRATARGIRAYQQPQGLDSGVLSLAAARQLGLSIWDPELSARGGTSP
;
A
#
# COMPACT_ATOMS: atom_id res chain seq x y z
N MET A 1 -27.11 70.67 24.22
CA MET A 1 -28.27 69.83 24.56
C MET A 1 -27.98 68.38 24.22
N ARG A 2 -28.29 67.48 25.09
CA ARG A 2 -28.25 66.02 25.08
C ARG A 2 -26.85 65.37 25.23
N LYS A 3 -26.57 65.05 26.49
CA LYS A 3 -25.59 64.08 26.98
C LYS A 3 -25.98 62.68 26.55
N TRP A 4 -25.00 61.90 26.09
CA TRP A 4 -25.11 60.46 26.02
C TRP A 4 -23.98 59.82 26.86
N ILE A 5 -24.41 59.06 27.84
CA ILE A 5 -23.59 58.31 28.79
C ILE A 5 -23.25 56.98 28.11
N PHE A 6 -21.96 56.68 27.94
CA PHE A 6 -21.52 55.30 27.57
C PHE A 6 -21.19 54.51 28.83
N LEU A 7 -21.97 53.46 29.07
CA LEU A 7 -21.71 52.45 30.04
C LEU A 7 -20.64 51.49 29.50
N ALA A 8 -19.52 51.33 30.21
CA ALA A 8 -18.52 50.34 29.96
C ALA A 8 -18.94 49.02 30.63
N ALA A 9 -19.10 47.94 29.82
CA ALA A 9 -19.27 46.60 30.33
C ALA A 9 -17.91 45.86 30.29
N LEU A 10 -17.35 45.57 31.42
CA LEU A 10 -16.23 44.66 31.58
C LEU A 10 -16.75 43.21 31.40
N GLY A 11 -16.37 42.57 30.31
CA GLY A 11 -16.55 41.13 30.10
C GLY A 11 -15.26 40.39 30.42
N GLY A 12 -15.22 39.62 31.51
CA GLY A 12 -14.08 38.79 31.87
C GLY A 12 -13.93 37.61 30.92
N LEU A 13 -12.74 37.45 30.33
CA LEU A 13 -12.35 36.23 29.63
C LEU A 13 -11.72 35.27 30.64
N THR A 14 -12.46 34.24 31.01
CA THR A 14 -11.91 33.05 31.68
C THR A 14 -11.31 32.14 30.60
N ALA A 15 -10.00 32.13 30.50
CA ALA A 15 -9.26 31.15 29.67
C ALA A 15 -9.24 29.82 30.47
N CYS A 16 -10.03 28.83 30.01
CA CYS A 16 -9.84 27.44 30.40
C CYS A 16 -8.66 26.87 29.63
N GLN A 17 -7.51 26.73 30.28
CA GLN A 17 -6.39 25.92 29.79
C GLN A 17 -6.71 24.46 30.08
N SER A 18 -7.11 23.72 29.07
CA SER A 18 -7.17 22.26 29.10
C SER A 18 -5.76 21.73 28.90
N THR A 19 -5.05 21.43 29.96
CA THR A 19 -3.85 20.60 29.91
C THR A 19 -4.27 19.15 29.66
N THR A 20 -4.20 18.70 28.42
CA THR A 20 -4.29 17.28 28.11
C THR A 20 -2.94 16.64 28.50
N PRO A 21 -2.93 15.56 29.30
CA PRO A 21 -1.74 14.78 29.50
C PRO A 21 -1.34 14.14 28.16
N VAL A 22 -0.09 14.34 27.74
CA VAL A 22 0.51 13.57 26.66
C VAL A 22 0.78 12.19 27.22
N GLU A 23 -0.13 11.26 26.96
CA GLU A 23 0.15 9.84 27.14
C GLU A 23 1.03 9.39 25.99
N ASP A 24 2.30 9.17 26.29
CA ASP A 24 3.25 8.42 25.48
C ASP A 24 2.79 6.95 25.40
N SER A 25 1.78 6.71 24.61
CA SER A 25 1.43 5.35 24.18
C SER A 25 2.06 5.07 22.83
N PHE A 26 3.32 4.70 22.83
CA PHE A 26 3.97 4.01 21.72
C PHE A 26 3.41 2.58 21.61
N THR A 27 2.11 2.48 21.42
CA THR A 27 1.53 1.27 20.87
C THR A 27 1.35 1.53 19.39
N SER A 28 2.43 1.31 18.63
CA SER A 28 2.34 1.21 17.19
C SER A 28 1.52 -0.04 16.85
N VAL A 29 0.22 0.11 16.94
CA VAL A 29 -0.71 -0.84 16.32
C VAL A 29 -0.54 -0.63 14.84
N ILE A 30 0.20 -1.53 14.20
CA ILE A 30 0.27 -1.61 12.74
C ILE A 30 -1.11 -2.08 12.29
N ASN A 31 -2.02 -1.13 12.16
CA ASN A 31 -3.32 -1.42 11.54
C ASN A 31 -3.06 -1.74 10.07
N PRO A 32 -3.55 -2.87 9.56
CA PRO A 32 -3.47 -3.18 8.16
C PRO A 32 -4.16 -2.08 7.36
N VAL A 33 -3.44 -1.44 6.45
CA VAL A 33 -4.01 -0.42 5.57
C VAL A 33 -4.73 -1.12 4.43
N THR A 34 -6.05 -1.09 4.45
CA THR A 34 -6.86 -1.56 3.35
C THR A 34 -7.04 -0.43 2.34
N THR A 35 -6.51 -0.61 1.14
CA THR A 35 -6.68 0.35 0.03
C THR A 35 -7.55 -0.29 -1.03
N SER A 36 -8.68 0.35 -1.36
CA SER A 36 -9.51 -0.06 -2.50
C SER A 36 -9.01 0.67 -3.74
N GLY A 37 -8.53 -0.08 -4.73
CA GLY A 37 -8.23 0.46 -6.05
C GLY A 37 -9.50 0.93 -6.77
N ALA A 38 -9.36 1.78 -7.79
CA ALA A 38 -10.47 2.31 -8.59
C ALA A 38 -11.37 1.24 -9.24
N SER A 39 -10.93 -0.01 -9.30
CA SER A 39 -11.63 -1.16 -9.88
C SER A 39 -12.21 -2.13 -8.84
N GLY A 40 -12.31 -1.74 -7.57
CA GLY A 40 -12.93 -2.55 -6.52
C GLY A 40 -12.07 -3.71 -5.98
N VAL A 41 -10.79 -3.79 -6.35
CA VAL A 41 -9.87 -4.74 -5.72
C VAL A 41 -9.51 -4.20 -4.34
N GLN A 42 -9.91 -4.92 -3.29
CA GLN A 42 -9.49 -4.60 -1.92
C GLN A 42 -8.16 -5.27 -1.64
N VAL A 43 -7.17 -4.47 -1.31
CA VAL A 43 -5.82 -4.93 -1.00
C VAL A 43 -5.48 -4.54 0.43
N THR A 44 -5.03 -5.50 1.22
CA THR A 44 -4.51 -5.25 2.56
C THR A 44 -3.00 -5.40 2.57
N ARG A 45 -2.31 -4.40 3.10
CA ARG A 45 -0.87 -4.43 3.29
C ARG A 45 -0.55 -4.74 4.75
N GLY A 46 0.37 -5.68 4.97
CA GLY A 46 0.79 -6.10 6.30
C GLY A 46 1.01 -7.60 6.42
N PHE A 47 1.25 -8.06 7.64
CA PHE A 47 1.47 -9.47 7.92
C PHE A 47 0.14 -10.20 8.10
N GLY A 48 -0.16 -11.12 7.19
CA GLY A 48 -1.34 -11.97 7.24
C GLY A 48 -2.58 -11.37 6.58
N PRO A 49 -3.55 -12.23 6.23
CA PRO A 49 -4.84 -11.77 5.77
C PRO A 49 -5.56 -11.07 6.93
N PRO A 50 -6.14 -9.88 6.69
CA PRO A 50 -6.89 -9.18 7.73
C PRO A 50 -8.14 -9.97 8.06
N ASP A 51 -8.45 -10.12 9.35
CA ASP A 51 -9.70 -10.69 9.89
C ASP A 51 -10.33 -11.75 8.97
N ALA A 52 -9.50 -12.75 8.63
CA ALA A 52 -9.80 -13.70 7.56
C ALA A 52 -11.13 -14.40 7.85
N ASP A 53 -12.12 -14.16 7.02
CA ASP A 53 -13.32 -15.00 6.97
C ASP A 53 -12.86 -16.43 6.64
N PRO A 54 -13.13 -17.43 7.51
CA PRO A 54 -12.78 -18.83 7.25
C PRO A 54 -13.36 -19.39 5.95
N GLN A 55 -14.36 -18.73 5.38
CA GLN A 55 -15.02 -19.11 4.12
C GLN A 55 -14.42 -18.42 2.90
N SER A 56 -13.54 -17.45 3.09
CA SER A 56 -12.84 -16.73 2.01
C SER A 56 -11.45 -17.31 1.74
N CYS A 57 -11.06 -17.31 0.47
CA CYS A 57 -9.71 -17.68 0.06
C CYS A 57 -8.89 -16.42 -0.22
N TYR A 58 -7.63 -16.42 0.20
CA TYR A 58 -6.75 -15.28 0.06
C TYR A 58 -5.53 -15.60 -0.78
N GLY A 59 -5.22 -14.70 -1.70
CA GLY A 59 -3.96 -14.66 -2.42
C GLY A 59 -2.96 -13.74 -1.71
N ARG A 60 -1.67 -14.06 -1.86
CA ARG A 60 -0.57 -13.26 -1.35
C ARG A 60 0.39 -12.89 -2.47
N GLU A 61 0.80 -11.65 -2.48
CA GLU A 61 1.89 -11.14 -3.32
C GLU A 61 2.88 -10.37 -2.44
N VAL A 62 4.07 -10.12 -2.94
CA VAL A 62 5.11 -9.38 -2.23
C VAL A 62 5.51 -8.19 -3.06
N ASP A 63 5.29 -7.00 -2.52
CA ASP A 63 5.85 -5.76 -3.03
C ASP A 63 7.32 -5.68 -2.60
N PRO A 64 8.29 -5.65 -3.54
CA PRO A 64 9.69 -5.59 -3.21
C PRO A 64 10.05 -4.23 -2.61
N ALA A 65 11.09 -4.21 -1.77
CA ALA A 65 11.66 -2.97 -1.26
C ALA A 65 12.14 -2.08 -2.42
N VAL A 66 11.87 -0.77 -2.32
CA VAL A 66 12.42 0.23 -3.23
C VAL A 66 13.72 0.77 -2.65
N ILE A 67 14.79 0.65 -3.42
CA ILE A 67 16.14 1.05 -3.03
C ILE A 67 16.57 2.22 -3.89
N GLU A 68 16.98 3.31 -3.25
CA GLU A 68 17.60 4.44 -3.90
C GLU A 68 19.13 4.41 -3.70
N THR A 69 19.87 4.76 -4.74
CA THR A 69 21.32 4.96 -4.67
C THR A 69 21.59 6.44 -4.50
N VAL A 70 22.06 6.82 -3.31
CA VAL A 70 22.40 8.20 -2.96
C VAL A 70 23.91 8.39 -3.03
N THR A 71 24.34 9.47 -3.67
CA THR A 71 25.75 9.86 -3.74
C THR A 71 25.94 11.12 -2.90
N GLU A 72 26.75 11.01 -1.87
CA GLU A 72 27.03 12.09 -0.93
C GLU A 72 28.51 12.42 -0.90
N GLN A 73 28.82 13.68 -0.62
CA GLN A 73 30.19 14.10 -0.33
C GLN A 73 30.42 14.05 1.17
N VAL A 74 31.26 13.12 1.60
CA VAL A 74 31.61 12.93 3.01
C VAL A 74 32.94 13.61 3.28
N MET A 75 32.96 14.50 4.28
CA MET A 75 34.20 15.13 4.74
C MET A 75 35.05 14.09 5.49
N VAL A 76 36.23 13.79 4.97
CA VAL A 76 37.18 12.85 5.57
C VAL A 76 38.28 13.55 6.37
N GLU A 77 38.63 14.77 5.99
CA GLU A 77 39.55 15.63 6.76
C GLU A 77 38.95 17.01 6.92
N PRO A 78 38.79 17.51 8.15
CA PRO A 78 38.34 18.89 8.38
C PRO A 78 39.42 19.88 7.96
N GLU A 79 38.98 21.09 7.64
CA GLU A 79 39.91 22.20 7.39
C GLU A 79 40.78 22.52 8.64
N GLN A 80 42.00 22.89 8.39
CA GLN A 80 42.91 23.33 9.45
C GLN A 80 43.17 24.82 9.31
N LEU A 81 42.90 25.56 10.38
CA LEU A 81 43.15 26.98 10.45
C LEU A 81 44.49 27.28 11.19
N ASP A 82 45.14 28.38 10.84
CA ASP A 82 46.26 28.93 11.58
C ASP A 82 45.77 29.75 12.81
N ARG A 83 46.71 30.35 13.57
CA ARG A 83 46.38 31.14 14.77
C ARG A 83 45.63 32.44 14.44
N ASP A 84 45.69 32.87 13.21
CA ASP A 84 45.07 34.10 12.70
C ASP A 84 43.71 33.80 12.01
N GLY A 85 43.26 32.52 11.96
CA GLY A 85 42.02 32.11 11.38
C GLY A 85 42.05 31.86 9.87
N ASN A 86 43.22 31.88 9.23
CA ASN A 86 43.33 31.58 7.80
C ASN A 86 43.42 30.08 7.59
N VAL A 87 42.83 29.61 6.47
CA VAL A 87 42.85 28.20 6.10
C VAL A 87 44.26 27.76 5.73
N ARG A 88 44.88 26.94 6.57
CA ARG A 88 46.19 26.33 6.34
C ARG A 88 46.11 25.08 5.47
N ARG A 89 45.04 24.30 5.68
CA ARG A 89 44.73 23.10 4.87
C ARG A 89 43.24 23.08 4.66
N PRO A 90 42.74 22.98 3.40
CA PRO A 90 41.33 22.89 3.11
C PRO A 90 40.76 21.55 3.57
N ALA A 91 39.45 21.49 3.80
CA ALA A 91 38.74 20.26 4.04
C ALA A 91 38.84 19.32 2.84
N VAL A 92 39.00 18.03 3.10
CA VAL A 92 39.01 17.00 2.06
C VAL A 92 37.69 16.24 2.08
N PHE A 93 37.03 16.18 0.92
CA PHE A 93 35.80 15.45 0.73
C PHE A 93 36.04 14.26 -0.21
N VAL A 94 35.39 13.16 0.07
CA VAL A 94 35.32 12.03 -0.84
C VAL A 94 33.86 11.76 -1.24
N THR A 95 33.66 11.30 -2.45
CA THR A 95 32.35 10.89 -2.91
C THR A 95 32.09 9.46 -2.43
N ALA A 96 31.07 9.31 -1.57
CA ALA A 96 30.57 8.01 -1.12
C ALA A 96 29.24 7.71 -1.77
N THR A 97 29.04 6.46 -2.18
CA THR A 97 27.76 5.98 -2.73
C THR A 97 27.17 5.01 -1.72
N GLU A 98 25.95 5.29 -1.30
CA GLU A 98 25.19 4.47 -0.36
C GLU A 98 23.86 4.05 -0.96
N GLN A 99 23.43 2.83 -0.64
CA GLN A 99 22.07 2.36 -0.96
C GLN A 99 21.19 2.56 0.26
N ARG A 100 20.06 3.25 0.05
CA ARG A 100 19.06 3.50 1.09
C ARG A 100 17.72 2.89 0.69
N ILE A 101 17.13 2.12 1.59
CA ILE A 101 15.77 1.63 1.41
C ILE A 101 14.83 2.80 1.67
N ILE A 102 14.03 3.18 0.67
CA ILE A 102 13.03 4.26 0.78
C ILE A 102 11.63 3.71 1.00
N GLU A 103 11.38 2.47 0.55
CA GLU A 103 10.16 1.74 0.86
C GLU A 103 10.53 0.30 1.26
N ASP A 104 10.04 -0.12 2.41
CA ASP A 104 10.26 -1.48 2.89
C ASP A 104 9.44 -2.49 2.09
N ARG A 105 9.97 -3.72 2.01
CA ARG A 105 9.25 -4.86 1.47
C ARG A 105 7.94 -5.04 2.23
N THR A 106 6.82 -5.15 1.51
CA THR A 106 5.49 -5.30 2.09
C THR A 106 4.77 -6.51 1.50
N GLU A 107 4.03 -7.24 2.32
CA GLU A 107 3.12 -8.28 1.85
C GLU A 107 1.77 -7.65 1.48
N ILE A 108 1.22 -8.12 0.37
CA ILE A 108 -0.08 -7.72 -0.14
C ILE A 108 -1.01 -8.93 -0.09
N TRP A 109 -2.16 -8.76 0.55
CA TRP A 109 -3.19 -9.78 0.66
C TRP A 109 -4.47 -9.31 -0.01
N PHE A 110 -5.14 -10.21 -0.71
CA PHE A 110 -6.41 -9.94 -1.40
C PHE A 110 -7.23 -11.22 -1.53
N GLU A 111 -8.54 -11.07 -1.62
CA GLU A 111 -9.43 -12.22 -1.85
C GLU A 111 -9.22 -12.83 -3.23
N THR A 112 -9.26 -14.16 -3.30
CA THR A 112 -9.16 -14.97 -4.52
C THR A 112 -10.31 -15.96 -4.60
N PRO A 113 -10.72 -16.39 -5.79
CA PRO A 113 -11.76 -17.42 -5.92
C PRO A 113 -11.30 -18.75 -5.34
N CYS A 114 -11.97 -19.27 -4.32
CA CYS A 114 -11.70 -20.61 -3.76
C CYS A 114 -11.85 -21.72 -4.81
N ALA A 115 -12.77 -21.55 -5.74
CA ALA A 115 -13.02 -22.51 -6.82
C ALA A 115 -11.85 -22.69 -7.80
N MET A 116 -10.85 -21.81 -7.76
CA MET A 116 -9.69 -21.88 -8.67
C MET A 116 -8.71 -22.99 -8.28
N GLU A 117 -8.60 -23.31 -6.99
CA GLU A 117 -7.62 -24.26 -6.50
C GLU A 117 -7.96 -25.68 -6.95
N GLY A 118 -7.08 -26.30 -7.74
CA GLY A 118 -7.24 -27.66 -8.25
C GLY A 118 -8.38 -27.88 -9.26
N ASN A 119 -9.07 -26.82 -9.72
CA ASN A 119 -10.19 -26.92 -10.64
C ASN A 119 -9.74 -26.67 -12.09
N ILE A 120 -9.58 -27.76 -12.85
CA ILE A 120 -9.14 -27.74 -14.25
C ILE A 120 -10.10 -26.94 -15.13
N ASP A 121 -11.40 -27.11 -14.93
CA ASP A 121 -12.43 -26.42 -15.76
C ASP A 121 -12.41 -24.92 -15.50
N TYR A 122 -12.25 -24.52 -14.25
CA TYR A 122 -12.13 -23.11 -13.89
C TYR A 122 -10.92 -22.46 -14.58
N ILE A 123 -9.76 -23.10 -14.47
CA ILE A 123 -8.52 -22.61 -15.09
C ILE A 123 -8.62 -22.60 -16.62
N THR A 124 -9.23 -23.63 -17.23
CA THR A 124 -9.49 -23.69 -18.67
C THR A 124 -10.35 -22.50 -19.13
N ASN A 125 -11.42 -22.19 -18.39
CA ASN A 125 -12.28 -21.05 -18.69
C ASN A 125 -11.54 -19.71 -18.51
N LEU A 126 -10.72 -19.58 -17.47
CA LEU A 126 -9.85 -18.41 -17.25
C LEU A 126 -8.91 -18.21 -18.44
N GLN A 127 -8.23 -19.26 -18.90
CA GLN A 127 -7.33 -19.19 -20.06
C GLN A 127 -8.06 -18.76 -21.34
N ARG A 128 -9.27 -19.29 -21.58
CA ARG A 128 -10.12 -18.88 -22.71
C ARG A 128 -10.51 -17.40 -22.64
N VAL A 129 -10.90 -16.93 -21.46
CA VAL A 129 -11.28 -15.54 -21.25
C VAL A 129 -10.09 -14.60 -21.41
N LEU A 130 -8.90 -14.98 -20.93
CA LEU A 130 -7.68 -14.23 -21.15
C LEU A 130 -7.27 -14.22 -22.62
N THR A 131 -7.44 -15.34 -23.35
CA THR A 131 -7.21 -15.41 -24.80
C THR A 131 -8.11 -14.45 -25.56
N ALA A 132 -9.42 -14.43 -25.22
CA ALA A 132 -10.38 -13.53 -25.86
C ALA A 132 -10.04 -12.04 -25.63
N ARG A 133 -9.24 -11.72 -24.61
CA ARG A 133 -8.73 -10.36 -24.31
C ARG A 133 -7.33 -10.10 -24.86
N GLY A 134 -6.73 -11.08 -25.57
CA GLY A 134 -5.36 -10.95 -26.10
C GLY A 134 -4.24 -11.01 -25.04
N LEU A 135 -4.57 -11.48 -23.82
CA LEU A 135 -3.63 -11.54 -22.69
C LEU A 135 -3.00 -12.93 -22.49
N TYR A 136 -3.47 -13.92 -23.23
CA TYR A 136 -2.96 -15.28 -23.22
C TYR A 136 -2.97 -15.86 -24.63
N ASN A 137 -1.87 -16.48 -25.06
CA ASN A 137 -1.73 -17.05 -26.39
C ASN A 137 -1.47 -18.57 -26.38
N GLY A 138 -1.56 -19.21 -25.19
CA GLY A 138 -1.34 -20.63 -25.03
C GLY A 138 -2.63 -21.44 -25.25
N PRO A 139 -2.54 -22.79 -25.28
CA PRO A 139 -3.69 -23.66 -25.26
C PRO A 139 -4.37 -23.63 -23.89
N ALA A 140 -5.71 -23.76 -23.89
CA ALA A 140 -6.48 -23.79 -22.65
C ALA A 140 -6.38 -25.20 -22.02
N THR A 141 -5.30 -25.41 -21.25
CA THR A 141 -4.93 -26.71 -20.69
C THR A 141 -5.54 -26.99 -19.32
N GLY A 142 -6.09 -25.97 -18.65
CA GLY A 142 -6.54 -26.10 -17.27
C GLY A 142 -5.41 -26.16 -16.23
N VAL A 143 -4.18 -25.89 -16.64
CA VAL A 143 -3.01 -25.86 -15.75
C VAL A 143 -2.62 -24.39 -15.52
N MET A 144 -2.45 -24.02 -14.25
CA MET A 144 -1.95 -22.69 -13.87
C MET A 144 -0.44 -22.61 -14.13
N ASP A 145 -0.09 -22.24 -15.35
CA ASP A 145 1.28 -22.08 -15.80
C ASP A 145 1.75 -20.61 -15.70
N ARG A 146 3.06 -20.40 -15.97
CA ARG A 146 3.63 -19.04 -15.96
C ARG A 146 3.01 -18.11 -17.00
N ALA A 147 2.52 -18.64 -18.11
CA ALA A 147 1.90 -17.85 -19.16
C ALA A 147 0.51 -17.38 -18.69
N THR A 148 -0.25 -18.25 -18.05
CA THR A 148 -1.54 -17.92 -17.41
C THR A 148 -1.34 -16.86 -16.33
N ALA A 149 -0.35 -17.02 -15.44
CA ALA A 149 -0.04 -16.04 -14.39
C ALA A 149 0.36 -14.67 -14.97
N ARG A 150 1.13 -14.64 -16.07
CA ARG A 150 1.42 -13.37 -16.76
C ARG A 150 0.17 -12.72 -17.36
N GLY A 151 -0.73 -13.51 -17.93
CA GLY A 151 -2.01 -13.03 -18.47
C GLY A 151 -2.90 -12.41 -17.38
N ILE A 152 -2.97 -13.05 -16.20
CA ILE A 152 -3.67 -12.52 -15.02
C ILE A 152 -3.04 -11.18 -14.59
N ARG A 153 -1.71 -11.16 -14.43
CA ARG A 153 -0.98 -9.94 -14.04
C ARG A 153 -1.25 -8.79 -15.01
N ALA A 154 -1.14 -9.05 -16.31
CA ALA A 154 -1.40 -8.04 -17.33
C ALA A 154 -2.85 -7.51 -17.30
N TYR A 155 -3.81 -8.34 -16.88
CA TYR A 155 -5.19 -7.93 -16.69
C TYR A 155 -5.38 -7.06 -15.44
N GLN A 156 -4.72 -7.40 -14.33
CA GLN A 156 -4.92 -6.78 -13.02
C GLN A 156 -4.05 -5.54 -12.81
N GLN A 157 -2.87 -5.46 -13.44
CA GLN A 157 -1.91 -4.37 -13.25
C GLN A 157 -2.52 -2.97 -13.52
N PRO A 158 -3.32 -2.74 -14.60
CA PRO A 158 -3.99 -1.46 -14.80
C PRO A 158 -5.04 -1.13 -13.72
N GLN A 159 -5.45 -2.13 -12.95
CA GLN A 159 -6.41 -2.01 -11.85
C GLN A 159 -5.74 -1.82 -10.48
N GLY A 160 -4.40 -1.70 -10.47
CA GLY A 160 -3.62 -1.45 -9.26
C GLY A 160 -3.15 -2.71 -8.52
N LEU A 161 -3.28 -3.92 -9.11
CA LEU A 161 -2.79 -5.17 -8.52
C LEU A 161 -1.77 -5.83 -9.45
N ASP A 162 -0.49 -5.75 -9.10
CA ASP A 162 0.59 -6.42 -9.83
C ASP A 162 0.81 -7.84 -9.29
N SER A 163 -0.16 -8.72 -9.56
CA SER A 163 -0.12 -10.13 -9.14
C SER A 163 -0.48 -11.08 -10.26
N GLY A 164 0.21 -12.22 -10.30
CA GLY A 164 -0.14 -13.37 -11.14
C GLY A 164 -1.20 -14.28 -10.52
N VAL A 165 -1.64 -14.02 -9.31
CA VAL A 165 -2.76 -14.68 -8.64
C VAL A 165 -4.04 -13.90 -8.95
N LEU A 166 -5.09 -14.60 -9.38
CA LEU A 166 -6.35 -13.96 -9.76
C LEU A 166 -7.09 -13.47 -8.52
N SER A 167 -7.40 -12.18 -8.44
CA SER A 167 -8.26 -11.62 -7.40
C SER A 167 -9.73 -11.97 -7.66
N LEU A 168 -10.51 -12.07 -6.58
CA LEU A 168 -11.96 -12.30 -6.67
C LEU A 168 -12.66 -11.17 -7.45
N ALA A 169 -12.22 -9.93 -7.28
CA ALA A 169 -12.74 -8.80 -8.05
C ALA A 169 -12.49 -8.94 -9.55
N ALA A 170 -11.27 -9.33 -9.95
CA ALA A 170 -10.95 -9.59 -11.35
C ALA A 170 -11.72 -10.80 -11.90
N ALA A 171 -11.88 -11.86 -11.11
CA ALA A 171 -12.67 -13.03 -11.50
C ALA A 171 -14.13 -12.66 -11.79
N ARG A 172 -14.73 -11.81 -10.95
CA ARG A 172 -16.09 -11.28 -11.15
C ARG A 172 -16.20 -10.48 -12.45
N GLN A 173 -15.26 -9.59 -12.71
CA GLN A 173 -15.21 -8.80 -13.95
C GLN A 173 -14.98 -9.65 -15.20
N LEU A 174 -14.26 -10.76 -15.07
CA LEU A 174 -14.06 -11.74 -16.13
C LEU A 174 -15.27 -12.67 -16.33
N GLY A 175 -16.27 -12.61 -15.46
CA GLY A 175 -17.45 -13.47 -15.50
C GLY A 175 -17.19 -14.91 -15.02
N LEU A 176 -16.10 -15.12 -14.25
CA LEU A 176 -15.69 -16.44 -13.76
C LEU A 176 -16.21 -16.76 -12.36
N SER A 177 -16.68 -15.75 -11.62
CA SER A 177 -17.28 -15.90 -10.31
C SER A 177 -18.63 -15.22 -10.28
N ILE A 178 -19.63 -15.87 -9.69
CA ILE A 178 -20.95 -15.28 -9.50
C ILE A 178 -20.80 -14.13 -8.52
N TRP A 179 -21.21 -12.93 -8.92
CA TRP A 179 -21.29 -11.80 -8.01
C TRP A 179 -22.46 -12.04 -7.05
N ASP A 180 -22.13 -12.26 -5.77
CA ASP A 180 -23.12 -12.36 -4.71
C ASP A 180 -23.20 -11.03 -3.97
N PRO A 181 -24.30 -10.28 -4.12
CA PRO A 181 -24.46 -8.99 -3.46
C PRO A 181 -24.52 -9.10 -1.93
N GLU A 182 -24.95 -10.23 -1.39
CA GLU A 182 -25.02 -10.44 0.07
C GLU A 182 -23.65 -10.66 0.70
N LEU A 183 -22.75 -11.38 0.02
CA LEU A 183 -21.36 -11.53 0.44
C LEU A 183 -20.59 -10.20 0.34
N SER A 184 -20.90 -9.40 -0.68
CA SER A 184 -20.30 -8.06 -0.82
C SER A 184 -20.74 -7.07 0.26
N ALA A 185 -21.95 -7.23 0.78
CA ALA A 185 -22.49 -6.40 1.88
C ALA A 185 -21.91 -6.79 3.25
N ARG A 186 -21.52 -8.05 3.45
CA ARG A 186 -20.97 -8.56 4.72
C ARG A 186 -19.52 -8.11 4.95
N GLY A 187 -18.73 -7.89 3.89
CA GLY A 187 -17.36 -7.39 3.98
C GLY A 187 -17.25 -5.90 4.35
N GLY A 188 -18.36 -5.18 4.48
CA GLY A 188 -18.40 -3.74 4.77
C GLY A 188 -18.80 -3.37 6.20
N THR A 189 -19.09 -4.33 7.06
CA THR A 189 -19.50 -4.09 8.45
C THR A 189 -18.64 -4.88 9.43
N SER A 190 -17.44 -4.35 9.72
CA SER A 190 -16.82 -4.62 11.01
C SER A 190 -17.38 -3.63 12.03
N PRO A 191 -17.77 -4.09 13.21
CA PRO A 191 -18.21 -3.23 14.32
C PRO A 191 -17.08 -2.37 14.90
#